data_30b52c6e0aae9ef48ff97cb86cf1bed2
#
_entry.id   30b52c6e0aae9ef48ff97cb86cf1bed2
#
_cell.length_a   1.000
_cell.length_b   1.000
_cell.length_c   1.000
_cell.angle_alpha   90.00
_cell.angle_beta   90.00
_cell.angle_gamma   90.00
#
_symmetry.space_group_name_H-M   'P 1'
#
loop_
_entity.id
_entity.type
_entity.pdbx_description
1 polymer ?
#
loop_
_entity_poly.entity_id
_entity_poly.type
_entity_poly.pdbx_seq_one_letter_code
_entity_poly.pdbx_strand_id
1 'polypeptide(L)'
;MAAQTSSVPRREDLELRAAPPVAFVLGASGYVGASLVEALARDEHVARVIAHVRPESPRASALATRLERHAPRAEVDRTPLEAGALMEALEALAPTHLFLCHGTTARRARSEGIANPYEAVDVGLTVLLCEQAAALTRPPRVVLLSSMGTGPRARGAYLSARWRAEEIVRASGLPHTICRAPLLTGPDRAESRPGERWAARLLDPLLGFVGALGARRLAARYRSMDATEAAEGLVRTGFHYMTIGRVVLGDELRRRGVYETETPAPASRREGGRH
;
A
#
# COMPACT_ATOMS: atom_id res chain seq x y z
N MET A 1 23.02 9.59 -14.86
CA MET A 1 23.36 8.39 -14.07
C MET A 1 23.53 8.85 -12.62
N ALA A 2 22.50 8.74 -11.80
CA ALA A 2 22.61 9.01 -10.36
C ALA A 2 22.94 7.68 -9.67
N ALA A 3 24.08 7.65 -8.99
CA ALA A 3 24.55 6.52 -8.23
C ALA A 3 23.51 6.15 -7.16
N GLN A 4 23.01 4.91 -7.20
CA GLN A 4 22.26 4.32 -6.12
C GLN A 4 23.25 4.09 -4.97
N THR A 5 23.24 4.95 -3.97
CA THR A 5 23.88 4.71 -2.68
C THR A 5 23.18 3.52 -2.04
N SER A 6 23.83 2.37 -2.06
CA SER A 6 23.48 1.21 -1.25
C SER A 6 23.70 1.60 0.21
N SER A 7 22.66 2.09 0.87
CA SER A 7 22.70 2.33 2.31
C SER A 7 22.62 0.98 3.02
N VAL A 8 23.62 0.69 3.84
CA VAL A 8 23.58 -0.41 4.81
C VAL A 8 22.30 -0.25 5.65
N PRO A 9 21.48 -1.30 5.83
CA PRO A 9 20.25 -1.22 6.61
C PRO A 9 20.56 -0.76 8.03
N ARG A 10 19.83 0.25 8.50
CA ARG A 10 19.98 0.77 9.86
C ARG A 10 19.52 -0.30 10.86
N ARG A 11 19.97 -0.19 12.11
CA ARG A 11 19.57 -1.10 13.20
C ARG A 11 18.06 -1.20 13.36
N GLU A 12 17.36 -0.09 13.17
CA GLU A 12 15.89 0.02 13.17
C GLU A 12 15.23 -0.84 12.08
N ASP A 13 15.84 -0.91 10.89
CA ASP A 13 15.37 -1.75 9.78
C ASP A 13 15.52 -3.26 10.12
N LEU A 14 16.50 -3.61 10.95
CA LEU A 14 16.72 -4.98 11.43
C LEU A 14 15.78 -5.36 12.56
N GLU A 15 15.42 -4.42 13.44
CA GLU A 15 14.47 -4.63 14.54
C GLU A 15 13.03 -4.80 14.00
N LEU A 16 12.66 -4.09 12.94
CA LEU A 16 11.40 -4.31 12.20
C LEU A 16 11.27 -5.74 11.62
N ARG A 17 12.40 -6.43 11.42
CA ARG A 17 12.43 -7.82 10.91
C ARG A 17 12.25 -8.87 12.02
N ALA A 18 12.51 -8.53 13.27
CA ALA A 18 12.48 -9.47 14.39
C ALA A 18 11.08 -9.65 15.02
N ALA A 19 10.21 -8.65 14.89
CA ALA A 19 8.85 -8.69 15.42
C ALA A 19 7.87 -9.22 14.37
N PRO A 20 6.91 -10.09 14.75
CA PRO A 20 5.84 -10.51 13.84
C PRO A 20 5.08 -9.28 13.30
N PRO A 21 4.89 -9.18 11.96
CA PRO A 21 4.28 -8.00 11.38
C PRO A 21 2.85 -7.74 11.85
N VAL A 22 2.60 -6.48 12.23
CA VAL A 22 1.25 -5.94 12.48
C VAL A 22 0.97 -4.92 11.38
N ALA A 23 0.01 -5.22 10.53
CA ALA A 23 -0.32 -4.41 9.36
C ALA A 23 -1.57 -3.55 9.61
N PHE A 24 -1.43 -2.24 9.51
CA PHE A 24 -2.53 -1.29 9.53
C PHE A 24 -2.83 -0.83 8.10
N VAL A 25 -4.06 -1.00 7.63
CA VAL A 25 -4.48 -0.68 6.26
C VAL A 25 -5.44 0.50 6.28
N LEU A 26 -4.95 1.69 5.93
CA LEU A 26 -5.80 2.86 5.70
C LEU A 26 -6.47 2.76 4.33
N GLY A 27 -7.79 2.91 4.28
CA GLY A 27 -8.58 2.74 3.06
C GLY A 27 -9.00 1.29 2.81
N ALA A 28 -9.12 0.49 3.87
CA ALA A 28 -9.51 -0.93 3.82
C ALA A 28 -10.85 -1.19 3.11
N SER A 29 -11.79 -0.24 3.13
CA SER A 29 -13.06 -0.35 2.39
C SER A 29 -12.96 0.03 0.90
N GLY A 30 -11.76 0.41 0.43
CA GLY A 30 -11.48 0.75 -0.97
C GLY A 30 -11.28 -0.50 -1.84
N TYR A 31 -11.21 -0.29 -3.17
CA TYR A 31 -11.07 -1.36 -4.16
C TYR A 31 -9.82 -2.23 -3.91
N VAL A 32 -8.65 -1.62 -3.77
CA VAL A 32 -7.41 -2.38 -3.48
C VAL A 32 -7.30 -2.72 -2.00
N GLY A 33 -7.72 -1.81 -1.10
CA GLY A 33 -7.58 -1.98 0.34
C GLY A 33 -8.28 -3.24 0.87
N ALA A 34 -9.48 -3.54 0.39
CA ALA A 34 -10.21 -4.74 0.80
C ALA A 34 -9.48 -6.03 0.37
N SER A 35 -8.99 -6.08 -0.86
CA SER A 35 -8.19 -7.22 -1.35
C SER A 35 -6.84 -7.33 -0.62
N LEU A 36 -6.25 -6.19 -0.23
CA LEU A 36 -5.02 -6.17 0.55
C LEU A 36 -5.21 -6.74 1.96
N VAL A 37 -6.30 -6.37 2.66
CA VAL A 37 -6.63 -6.94 3.97
C VAL A 37 -6.77 -8.46 3.89
N GLU A 38 -7.46 -8.98 2.86
CA GLU A 38 -7.57 -10.42 2.64
C GLU A 38 -6.24 -11.09 2.34
N ALA A 39 -5.40 -10.46 1.51
CA ALA A 39 -4.09 -11.00 1.19
C ALA A 39 -3.17 -11.04 2.43
N LEU A 40 -3.16 -9.97 3.23
CA LEU A 40 -2.42 -9.92 4.50
C LEU A 40 -2.93 -10.95 5.52
N ALA A 41 -4.24 -11.15 5.61
CA ALA A 41 -4.81 -12.12 6.54
C ALA A 41 -4.54 -13.57 6.15
N ARG A 42 -4.25 -13.85 4.87
CA ARG A 42 -3.82 -15.17 4.40
C ARG A 42 -2.33 -15.43 4.62
N ASP A 43 -1.53 -14.39 4.77
CA ASP A 43 -0.10 -14.53 5.02
C ASP A 43 0.16 -14.93 6.47
N GLU A 44 0.69 -16.12 6.68
CA GLU A 44 0.95 -16.70 8.01
C GLU A 44 2.03 -15.93 8.79
N HIS A 45 2.88 -15.18 8.09
CA HIS A 45 3.90 -14.35 8.73
C HIS A 45 3.32 -13.07 9.34
N VAL A 46 2.11 -12.64 8.92
CA VAL A 46 1.44 -11.47 9.47
C VAL A 46 0.68 -11.83 10.73
N ALA A 47 1.09 -11.28 11.87
CA ALA A 47 0.46 -11.57 13.16
C ALA A 47 -0.95 -10.98 13.30
N ARG A 48 -1.10 -9.72 12.90
CA ARG A 48 -2.38 -8.98 13.00
C ARG A 48 -2.60 -8.12 11.77
N VAL A 49 -3.85 -8.00 11.35
CA VAL A 49 -4.27 -7.11 10.27
C VAL A 49 -5.37 -6.19 10.79
N ILE A 50 -5.12 -4.89 10.76
CA ILE A 50 -6.04 -3.85 11.20
C ILE A 50 -6.61 -3.16 9.96
N ALA A 51 -7.88 -3.38 9.69
CA ALA A 51 -8.61 -2.80 8.57
C ALA A 51 -9.27 -1.48 9.00
N HIS A 52 -8.60 -0.35 8.77
CA HIS A 52 -9.16 0.94 9.14
C HIS A 52 -10.24 1.40 8.16
N VAL A 53 -11.39 1.74 8.74
CA VAL A 53 -12.57 2.26 8.03
C VAL A 53 -13.07 3.51 8.75
N ARG A 54 -13.28 4.59 8.03
CA ARG A 54 -13.88 5.79 8.61
C ARG A 54 -15.18 5.46 9.36
N PRO A 55 -15.44 6.08 10.54
CA PRO A 55 -16.65 5.80 11.33
C PRO A 55 -17.94 5.88 10.50
N GLU A 56 -18.06 6.89 9.63
CA GLU A 56 -19.25 7.18 8.83
C GLU A 56 -19.25 6.47 7.47
N SER A 57 -18.36 5.52 7.25
CA SER A 57 -18.26 4.85 5.95
C SER A 57 -19.49 3.99 5.67
N PRO A 58 -20.24 4.25 4.61
CA PRO A 58 -21.39 3.41 4.22
C PRO A 58 -20.97 2.00 3.81
N ARG A 59 -19.68 1.77 3.58
CA ARG A 59 -19.11 0.47 3.20
C ARG A 59 -18.61 -0.34 4.39
N ALA A 60 -18.71 0.18 5.61
CA ALA A 60 -18.15 -0.49 6.80
C ALA A 60 -18.81 -1.85 7.07
N SER A 61 -20.14 -1.92 6.97
CA SER A 61 -20.87 -3.18 7.19
C SER A 61 -20.57 -4.21 6.10
N ALA A 62 -20.53 -3.79 4.83
CA ALA A 62 -20.19 -4.67 3.73
C ALA A 62 -18.75 -5.20 3.85
N LEU A 63 -17.82 -4.37 4.29
CA LEU A 63 -16.46 -4.80 4.57
C LEU A 63 -16.43 -5.81 5.72
N ALA A 64 -17.08 -5.53 6.85
CA ALA A 64 -17.13 -6.44 7.99
C ALA A 64 -17.61 -7.83 7.57
N THR A 65 -18.75 -7.92 6.88
CA THR A 65 -19.28 -9.19 6.35
C THR A 65 -18.30 -9.88 5.39
N ARG A 66 -17.58 -9.12 4.58
CA ARG A 66 -16.57 -9.67 3.66
C ARG A 66 -15.37 -10.24 4.44
N LEU A 67 -14.90 -9.52 5.46
CA LEU A 67 -13.77 -9.95 6.29
C LEU A 67 -14.11 -11.19 7.14
N GLU A 68 -15.29 -11.27 7.69
CA GLU A 68 -15.76 -12.48 8.40
C GLU A 68 -15.63 -13.74 7.54
N ARG A 69 -15.89 -13.65 6.25
CA ARG A 69 -15.83 -14.78 5.32
C ARG A 69 -14.43 -15.07 4.78
N HIS A 70 -13.65 -14.05 4.49
CA HIS A 70 -12.42 -14.17 3.70
C HIS A 70 -11.15 -13.81 4.48
N ALA A 71 -11.27 -13.13 5.61
CA ALA A 71 -10.16 -12.66 6.42
C ALA A 71 -10.52 -12.62 7.93
N PRO A 72 -10.90 -13.73 8.56
CA PRO A 72 -11.39 -13.76 9.95
C PRO A 72 -10.34 -13.28 10.97
N ARG A 73 -9.07 -13.22 10.59
CA ARG A 73 -7.99 -12.68 11.43
C ARG A 73 -7.85 -11.16 11.35
N ALA A 74 -8.60 -10.50 10.46
CA ALA A 74 -8.55 -9.06 10.32
C ALA A 74 -9.51 -8.39 11.31
N GLU A 75 -9.01 -7.37 12.00
CA GLU A 75 -9.74 -6.55 12.94
C GLU A 75 -10.21 -5.25 12.25
N VAL A 76 -11.46 -4.86 12.42
CA VAL A 76 -11.97 -3.58 11.90
C VAL A 76 -11.71 -2.49 12.93
N ASP A 77 -10.91 -1.51 12.55
CA ASP A 77 -10.71 -0.28 13.31
C ASP A 77 -11.56 0.86 12.75
N ARG A 78 -12.14 1.67 13.63
CA ARG A 78 -12.99 2.82 13.30
C ARG A 78 -12.53 4.10 13.99
N THR A 79 -11.28 4.19 14.35
CA THR A 79 -10.71 5.39 14.97
C THR A 79 -10.93 6.61 14.08
N PRO A 80 -11.41 7.73 14.61
CA PRO A 80 -11.48 8.98 13.88
C PRO A 80 -10.11 9.39 13.33
N LEU A 81 -10.07 9.92 12.11
CA LEU A 81 -8.82 10.41 11.48
C LEU A 81 -8.51 11.83 11.96
N GLU A 82 -8.31 11.95 13.26
CA GLU A 82 -7.93 13.15 14.00
C GLU A 82 -6.63 12.86 14.76
N ALA A 83 -5.75 13.86 14.91
CA ALA A 83 -4.39 13.66 15.42
C ALA A 83 -4.34 12.91 16.76
N GLY A 84 -5.11 13.35 17.76
CA GLY A 84 -5.10 12.73 19.09
C GLY A 84 -5.61 11.30 19.08
N ALA A 85 -6.80 11.08 18.54
CA ALA A 85 -7.40 9.74 18.47
C ALA A 85 -6.55 8.76 17.66
N LEU A 86 -5.98 9.23 16.55
CA LEU A 86 -5.11 8.41 15.72
C LEU A 86 -3.80 8.06 16.43
N MET A 87 -3.20 8.99 17.17
CA MET A 87 -2.00 8.73 17.96
C MET A 87 -2.26 7.64 18.99
N GLU A 88 -3.30 7.79 19.81
CA GLU A 88 -3.69 6.80 20.83
C GLU A 88 -3.91 5.40 20.21
N ALA A 89 -4.62 5.37 19.07
CA ALA A 89 -4.85 4.11 18.38
C ALA A 89 -3.55 3.48 17.85
N LEU A 90 -2.68 4.26 17.22
CA LEU A 90 -1.40 3.74 16.71
C LEU A 90 -0.48 3.26 17.83
N GLU A 91 -0.44 3.94 18.98
CA GLU A 91 0.30 3.48 20.16
C GLU A 91 -0.26 2.14 20.68
N ALA A 92 -1.58 2.04 20.84
CA ALA A 92 -2.24 0.83 21.34
C ALA A 92 -2.13 -0.36 20.36
N LEU A 93 -2.28 -0.12 19.07
CA LEU A 93 -2.22 -1.13 18.02
C LEU A 93 -0.78 -1.55 17.67
N ALA A 94 0.19 -0.67 17.92
CA ALA A 94 1.61 -0.85 17.66
C ALA A 94 1.93 -1.44 16.27
N PRO A 95 1.43 -0.83 15.17
CA PRO A 95 1.66 -1.36 13.83
C PRO A 95 3.15 -1.31 13.48
N THR A 96 3.63 -2.37 12.82
CA THR A 96 4.97 -2.40 12.21
C THR A 96 4.95 -1.88 10.78
N HIS A 97 3.79 -1.96 10.12
CA HIS A 97 3.57 -1.54 8.73
C HIS A 97 2.27 -0.76 8.58
N LEU A 98 2.36 0.41 7.94
CA LEU A 98 1.21 1.22 7.54
C LEU A 98 1.03 1.14 6.02
N PHE A 99 -0.02 0.49 5.57
CA PHE A 99 -0.40 0.45 4.16
C PHE A 99 -1.37 1.58 3.85
N LEU A 100 -0.92 2.57 3.11
CA LEU A 100 -1.71 3.73 2.71
C LEU A 100 -2.37 3.48 1.35
N CYS A 101 -3.56 2.87 1.38
CA CYS A 101 -4.39 2.57 0.20
C CYS A 101 -5.57 3.55 0.04
N HIS A 102 -5.59 4.62 0.82
CA HIS A 102 -6.62 5.66 0.73
C HIS A 102 -6.50 6.45 -0.57
N GLY A 103 -7.60 7.02 -0.97
CA GLY A 103 -7.71 7.88 -2.13
C GLY A 103 -9.17 8.18 -2.42
N THR A 104 -9.41 9.22 -3.18
CA THR A 104 -10.77 9.60 -3.55
C THR A 104 -10.93 9.72 -5.07
N THR A 105 -12.17 9.75 -5.52
CA THR A 105 -12.52 10.06 -6.89
C THR A 105 -13.31 11.36 -6.93
N ALA A 106 -13.23 12.10 -8.05
CA ALA A 106 -14.01 13.31 -8.22
C ALA A 106 -15.53 13.09 -8.09
N ARG A 107 -16.01 11.88 -8.41
CA ARG A 107 -17.43 11.50 -8.25
C ARG A 107 -17.78 11.39 -6.77
N ARG A 108 -16.99 10.63 -6.02
CA ARG A 108 -17.21 10.42 -4.58
C ARG A 108 -17.12 11.72 -3.81
N ALA A 109 -16.13 12.55 -4.11
CA ALA A 109 -15.96 13.84 -3.49
C ALA A 109 -17.17 14.76 -3.70
N ARG A 110 -17.74 14.78 -4.91
CA ARG A 110 -18.95 15.53 -5.16
C ARG A 110 -20.15 15.03 -4.36
N SER A 111 -20.31 13.71 -4.21
CA SER A 111 -21.40 13.15 -3.39
C SER A 111 -21.19 13.39 -1.88
N GLU A 112 -19.97 13.55 -1.43
CA GLU A 112 -19.62 13.82 -0.02
C GLU A 112 -19.42 15.34 0.26
N GLY A 113 -19.62 16.22 -0.74
CA GLY A 113 -19.47 17.67 -0.60
C GLY A 113 -18.06 18.16 -0.27
N ILE A 114 -17.03 17.34 -0.58
CA ILE A 114 -15.65 17.65 -0.24
C ILE A 114 -15.08 18.64 -1.25
N ALA A 115 -14.73 19.83 -0.80
CA ALA A 115 -13.96 20.78 -1.59
C ALA A 115 -12.51 20.29 -1.70
N ASN A 116 -11.88 20.39 -2.90
CA ASN A 116 -10.50 19.95 -3.15
C ASN A 116 -10.22 18.53 -2.63
N PRO A 117 -10.95 17.52 -3.10
CA PRO A 117 -10.95 16.18 -2.53
C PRO A 117 -9.59 15.48 -2.54
N TYR A 118 -8.80 15.70 -3.56
CA TYR A 118 -7.46 15.12 -3.64
C TYR A 118 -6.51 15.74 -2.60
N GLU A 119 -6.70 17.03 -2.31
CA GLU A 119 -5.94 17.72 -1.26
C GLU A 119 -6.35 17.21 0.13
N ALA A 120 -7.65 17.20 0.42
CA ALA A 120 -8.14 16.79 1.73
C ALA A 120 -7.89 15.31 2.03
N VAL A 121 -8.11 14.43 1.05
CA VAL A 121 -8.05 12.98 1.28
C VAL A 121 -6.67 12.41 0.93
N ASP A 122 -6.18 12.64 -0.30
CA ASP A 122 -4.92 11.99 -0.72
C ASP A 122 -3.70 12.63 -0.06
N VAL A 123 -3.68 13.95 0.11
CA VAL A 123 -2.56 14.67 0.73
C VAL A 123 -2.76 14.76 2.25
N GLY A 124 -3.88 15.28 2.72
CA GLY A 124 -4.11 15.55 4.14
C GLY A 124 -4.03 14.31 5.02
N LEU A 125 -4.61 13.19 4.60
CA LEU A 125 -4.50 11.94 5.36
C LEU A 125 -3.08 11.35 5.31
N THR A 126 -2.33 11.56 4.23
CA THR A 126 -0.92 11.15 4.18
C THR A 126 -0.08 11.96 5.17
N VAL A 127 -0.28 13.28 5.24
CA VAL A 127 0.38 14.15 6.25
C VAL A 127 0.07 13.64 7.64
N LEU A 128 -1.22 13.54 7.97
CA LEU A 128 -1.68 13.13 9.29
C LEU A 128 -1.05 11.79 9.72
N LEU A 129 -1.13 10.75 8.88
CA LEU A 129 -0.57 9.44 9.21
C LEU A 129 0.95 9.47 9.36
N CYS A 130 1.66 10.17 8.49
CA CYS A 130 3.11 10.26 8.56
C CYS A 130 3.58 11.01 9.82
N GLU A 131 2.91 12.11 10.19
CA GLU A 131 3.24 12.86 11.41
C GLU A 131 3.01 12.03 12.67
N GLN A 132 1.84 11.40 12.81
CA GLN A 132 1.55 10.56 13.97
C GLN A 132 2.49 9.34 14.02
N ALA A 133 2.72 8.68 12.90
CA ALA A 133 3.60 7.52 12.84
C ALA A 133 5.07 7.85 13.16
N ALA A 134 5.56 9.02 12.75
CA ALA A 134 6.92 9.46 13.04
C ALA A 134 7.14 9.79 14.53
N ALA A 135 6.07 10.13 15.25
CA ALA A 135 6.12 10.44 16.68
C ALA A 135 6.09 9.18 17.58
N LEU A 136 5.77 8.01 17.03
CA LEU A 136 5.75 6.75 17.80
C LEU A 136 7.14 6.36 18.28
N THR A 137 7.23 5.73 19.45
CA THR A 137 8.48 5.17 19.98
C THR A 137 9.11 4.13 19.05
N ARG A 138 8.28 3.41 18.32
CA ARG A 138 8.69 2.45 17.27
C ARG A 138 8.01 2.82 15.96
N PRO A 139 8.62 3.68 15.16
CA PRO A 139 8.04 4.12 13.91
C PRO A 139 7.82 2.96 12.93
N PRO A 140 6.62 2.82 12.38
CA PRO A 140 6.31 1.76 11.42
C PRO A 140 6.89 2.08 10.03
N ARG A 141 6.98 1.05 9.20
CA ARG A 141 7.26 1.22 7.78
C ARG A 141 6.00 1.64 7.03
N VAL A 142 6.11 2.64 6.19
CA VAL A 142 5.03 3.12 5.33
C VAL A 142 5.09 2.46 3.96
N VAL A 143 3.98 1.90 3.49
CA VAL A 143 3.80 1.37 2.15
C VAL A 143 2.70 2.17 1.45
N LEU A 144 3.09 3.08 0.57
CA LEU A 144 2.14 3.96 -0.13
C LEU A 144 1.74 3.36 -1.48
N LEU A 145 0.45 3.10 -1.68
CA LEU A 145 -0.09 2.82 -2.99
C LEU A 145 -0.22 4.13 -3.77
N SER A 146 0.63 4.33 -4.74
CA SER A 146 0.62 5.47 -5.66
C SER A 146 0.22 5.06 -7.08
N SER A 147 0.38 5.93 -8.05
CA SER A 147 -0.06 5.70 -9.43
C SER A 147 1.09 5.89 -10.42
N MET A 148 1.08 5.09 -11.49
CA MET A 148 1.92 5.35 -12.65
C MET A 148 1.59 6.73 -13.24
N GLY A 149 2.60 7.40 -13.79
CA GLY A 149 2.48 8.77 -14.28
C GLY A 149 2.69 9.86 -13.22
N THR A 150 2.83 9.50 -11.95
CA THR A 150 3.16 10.41 -10.85
C THR A 150 4.61 10.89 -10.98
N GLY A 151 4.84 12.19 -10.75
CA GLY A 151 6.16 12.80 -10.84
C GLY A 151 6.12 14.32 -10.71
N PRO A 152 7.29 15.01 -10.68
CA PRO A 152 7.36 16.47 -10.49
C PRO A 152 6.71 17.28 -11.61
N ARG A 153 6.52 16.66 -12.78
CA ARG A 153 5.85 17.26 -13.94
C ARG A 153 4.46 16.63 -14.18
N ALA A 154 3.90 15.96 -13.19
CA ALA A 154 2.58 15.33 -13.31
C ALA A 154 1.52 16.39 -13.62
N ARG A 155 0.61 16.06 -14.55
CA ARG A 155 -0.49 16.96 -14.96
C ARG A 155 -1.82 16.44 -14.41
N GLY A 156 -2.68 17.38 -14.03
CA GLY A 156 -3.99 17.11 -13.46
C GLY A 156 -3.98 16.90 -11.94
N ALA A 157 -5.07 17.31 -11.29
CA ALA A 157 -5.20 17.38 -9.84
C ALA A 157 -4.88 16.06 -9.14
N TYR A 158 -5.33 14.93 -9.70
CA TYR A 158 -5.08 13.60 -9.13
C TYR A 158 -3.58 13.24 -9.08
N LEU A 159 -2.88 13.28 -10.23
CA LEU A 159 -1.47 12.88 -10.27
C LEU A 159 -0.58 13.85 -9.50
N SER A 160 -0.93 15.14 -9.47
CA SER A 160 -0.23 16.15 -8.67
C SER A 160 -0.40 15.87 -7.17
N ALA A 161 -1.61 15.53 -6.71
CA ALA A 161 -1.84 15.16 -5.33
C ALA A 161 -1.10 13.87 -4.95
N ARG A 162 -1.09 12.86 -5.82
CA ARG A 162 -0.31 11.62 -5.60
C ARG A 162 1.19 11.92 -5.51
N TRP A 163 1.71 12.82 -6.34
CA TRP A 163 3.10 13.25 -6.23
C TRP A 163 3.39 13.91 -4.88
N ARG A 164 2.54 14.83 -4.43
CA ARG A 164 2.69 15.46 -3.12
C ARG A 164 2.63 14.45 -1.98
N ALA A 165 1.73 13.48 -2.03
CA ALA A 165 1.68 12.38 -1.06
C ALA A 165 2.99 11.58 -1.04
N GLU A 166 3.59 11.29 -2.19
CA GLU A 166 4.90 10.64 -2.27
C GLU A 166 6.02 11.50 -1.64
N GLU A 167 6.01 12.82 -1.89
CA GLU A 167 6.99 13.74 -1.29
C GLU A 167 6.87 13.80 0.23
N ILE A 168 5.64 13.81 0.77
CA ILE A 168 5.36 13.77 2.21
C ILE A 168 5.93 12.48 2.82
N VAL A 169 5.67 11.33 2.21
CA VAL A 169 6.20 10.04 2.67
C VAL A 169 7.73 10.04 2.65
N ARG A 170 8.38 10.59 1.61
CA ARG A 170 9.85 10.71 1.55
C ARG A 170 10.39 11.64 2.63
N ALA A 171 9.71 12.75 2.88
CA ALA A 171 10.14 13.77 3.84
C ALA A 171 9.89 13.36 5.30
N SER A 172 9.02 12.37 5.56
CA SER A 172 8.64 11.95 6.92
C SER A 172 9.78 11.32 7.73
N GLY A 173 10.87 10.91 7.08
CA GLY A 173 11.95 10.15 7.71
C GLY A 173 11.63 8.69 8.03
N LEU A 174 10.39 8.25 7.82
CA LEU A 174 9.96 6.87 8.04
C LEU A 174 10.56 5.90 7.02
N PRO A 175 10.89 4.66 7.40
CA PRO A 175 11.14 3.60 6.44
C PRO A 175 9.94 3.48 5.51
N HIS A 176 10.13 3.54 4.19
CA HIS A 176 8.98 3.57 3.28
C HIS A 176 9.23 2.84 1.98
N THR A 177 8.13 2.45 1.34
CA THR A 177 8.09 1.95 -0.04
C THR A 177 6.94 2.62 -0.77
N ILE A 178 7.18 3.14 -1.96
CA ILE A 178 6.17 3.77 -2.79
C ILE A 178 5.87 2.83 -3.95
N CYS A 179 4.65 2.33 -4.04
CA CYS A 179 4.19 1.38 -5.05
C CYS A 179 3.34 2.11 -6.10
N ARG A 180 3.90 2.37 -7.27
CA ARG A 180 3.16 3.00 -8.38
C ARG A 180 2.45 1.95 -9.21
N ALA A 181 1.17 1.70 -8.87
CA ALA A 181 0.31 0.82 -9.65
C ALA A 181 -0.06 1.46 -11.00
N PRO A 182 -0.19 0.66 -12.07
CA PRO A 182 -0.77 1.11 -13.33
C PRO A 182 -2.28 1.33 -13.16
N LEU A 183 -2.97 1.51 -14.29
CA LEU A 183 -4.42 1.63 -14.29
C LEU A 183 -5.07 0.42 -13.60
N LEU A 184 -5.83 0.68 -12.53
CA LEU A 184 -6.54 -0.35 -11.79
C LEU A 184 -7.89 -0.64 -12.48
N THR A 185 -8.16 -1.89 -12.83
CA THR A 185 -9.38 -2.33 -13.52
C THR A 185 -9.93 -3.59 -12.85
N GLY A 186 -11.24 -3.83 -12.98
CA GLY A 186 -11.87 -5.06 -12.49
C GLY A 186 -13.38 -4.90 -12.31
N PRO A 187 -14.12 -6.02 -12.17
CA PRO A 187 -15.58 -6.04 -12.10
C PRO A 187 -16.14 -5.34 -10.86
N ASP A 188 -15.47 -5.47 -9.73
CA ASP A 188 -15.93 -4.94 -8.43
C ASP A 188 -15.54 -3.47 -8.19
N ARG A 189 -15.00 -2.79 -9.19
CA ARG A 189 -14.69 -1.36 -9.10
C ARG A 189 -15.96 -0.55 -9.32
N ALA A 190 -16.70 -0.29 -8.23
CA ALA A 190 -17.97 0.44 -8.21
C ALA A 190 -17.90 1.85 -8.84
N GLU A 191 -16.70 2.41 -8.98
CA GLU A 191 -16.44 3.76 -9.50
C GLU A 191 -15.42 3.75 -10.65
N SER A 192 -15.55 2.80 -11.59
CA SER A 192 -14.72 2.88 -12.80
C SER A 192 -15.13 4.12 -13.60
N ARG A 193 -14.19 5.04 -13.81
CA ARG A 193 -14.41 6.14 -14.75
C ARG A 193 -14.66 5.53 -16.13
N PRO A 194 -15.73 5.91 -16.83
CA PRO A 194 -16.02 5.33 -18.16
C PRO A 194 -14.80 5.38 -19.09
N GLY A 195 -14.04 6.48 -19.08
CA GLY A 195 -12.81 6.62 -19.85
C GLY A 195 -11.67 5.68 -19.45
N GLU A 196 -11.56 5.26 -18.18
CA GLU A 196 -10.51 4.33 -17.75
C GLU A 196 -10.73 2.92 -18.27
N ARG A 197 -11.99 2.46 -18.35
CA ARG A 197 -12.32 1.14 -18.94
C ARG A 197 -12.03 1.10 -20.42
N TRP A 198 -12.34 2.18 -21.14
CA TRP A 198 -12.02 2.32 -22.56
C TRP A 198 -10.51 2.44 -22.77
N ALA A 199 -9.82 3.23 -21.93
CA ALA A 199 -8.36 3.35 -21.99
C ALA A 199 -7.68 1.98 -21.77
N ALA A 200 -8.11 1.18 -20.79
CA ALA A 200 -7.58 -0.17 -20.57
C ALA A 200 -7.84 -1.07 -21.80
N ARG A 201 -9.07 -1.07 -22.33
CA ARG A 201 -9.43 -1.89 -23.49
C ARG A 201 -8.64 -1.56 -24.77
N LEU A 202 -8.20 -0.32 -24.93
CA LEU A 202 -7.42 0.12 -26.09
C LEU A 202 -5.90 0.00 -25.83
N LEU A 203 -5.44 0.32 -24.61
CA LEU A 203 -4.03 0.31 -24.28
C LEU A 203 -3.49 -1.10 -24.03
N ASP A 204 -4.24 -1.99 -23.38
CA ASP A 204 -3.76 -3.32 -23.06
C ASP A 204 -3.42 -4.17 -24.29
N PRO A 205 -4.24 -4.20 -25.38
CA PRO A 205 -3.85 -4.87 -26.62
C PRO A 205 -2.63 -4.23 -27.30
N LEU A 206 -2.56 -2.88 -27.30
CA LEU A 206 -1.41 -2.17 -27.85
C LEU A 206 -0.13 -2.48 -27.08
N LEU A 207 -0.19 -2.50 -25.76
CA LEU A 207 0.92 -2.89 -24.88
C LEU A 207 1.29 -4.36 -25.09
N GLY A 208 0.33 -5.24 -25.33
CA GLY A 208 0.56 -6.63 -25.71
C GLY A 208 1.37 -6.75 -27.01
N PHE A 209 1.01 -5.99 -28.04
CA PHE A 209 1.74 -5.91 -29.29
C PHE A 209 3.16 -5.36 -29.11
N VAL A 210 3.31 -4.25 -28.37
CA VAL A 210 4.62 -3.66 -28.02
C VAL A 210 5.48 -4.68 -27.23
N GLY A 211 4.86 -5.46 -26.36
CA GLY A 211 5.52 -6.54 -25.62
C GLY A 211 6.00 -7.67 -26.53
N ALA A 212 5.23 -8.05 -27.54
CA ALA A 212 5.59 -9.04 -28.55
C ALA A 212 6.79 -8.59 -29.41
N LEU A 213 6.91 -7.28 -29.66
CA LEU A 213 8.06 -6.66 -30.34
C LEU A 213 9.32 -6.53 -29.46
N GLY A 214 9.34 -7.14 -28.27
CA GLY A 214 10.52 -7.18 -27.39
C GLY A 214 10.47 -6.24 -26.19
N ALA A 215 9.55 -5.27 -26.13
CA ALA A 215 9.44 -4.34 -25.02
C ALA A 215 8.59 -4.88 -23.85
N ARG A 216 8.78 -6.15 -23.49
CA ARG A 216 7.98 -6.88 -22.47
C ARG A 216 7.90 -6.17 -21.11
N ARG A 217 9.02 -5.56 -20.66
CA ARG A 217 9.05 -4.83 -19.38
C ARG A 217 8.18 -3.56 -19.41
N LEU A 218 8.22 -2.82 -20.53
CA LEU A 218 7.40 -1.64 -20.72
C LEU A 218 5.91 -2.02 -20.74
N ALA A 219 5.54 -3.05 -21.49
CA ALA A 219 4.20 -3.58 -21.53
C ALA A 219 3.71 -4.01 -20.14
N ALA A 220 4.51 -4.78 -19.39
CA ALA A 220 4.18 -5.22 -18.05
C ALA A 220 4.03 -4.05 -17.05
N ARG A 221 4.80 -2.98 -17.23
CA ARG A 221 4.76 -1.78 -16.38
C ARG A 221 3.45 -1.00 -16.46
N TYR A 222 2.88 -0.90 -17.66
CA TYR A 222 1.71 -0.06 -17.92
C TYR A 222 0.42 -0.83 -18.14
N ARG A 223 0.46 -2.15 -18.38
CA ARG A 223 -0.74 -2.98 -18.49
C ARG A 223 -1.60 -2.81 -17.26
N SER A 224 -2.92 -2.74 -17.44
CA SER A 224 -3.88 -2.63 -16.33
C SER A 224 -3.72 -3.77 -15.31
N MET A 225 -4.07 -3.50 -14.06
CA MET A 225 -3.92 -4.40 -12.92
C MET A 225 -5.23 -4.48 -12.16
N ASP A 226 -5.63 -5.64 -11.69
CA ASP A 226 -6.78 -5.78 -10.80
C ASP A 226 -6.40 -5.57 -9.32
N ALA A 227 -7.41 -5.56 -8.44
CA ALA A 227 -7.21 -5.33 -7.02
C ALA A 227 -6.41 -6.44 -6.35
N THR A 228 -6.59 -7.68 -6.76
CA THR A 228 -5.91 -8.86 -6.19
C THR A 228 -4.43 -8.83 -6.56
N GLU A 229 -4.13 -8.60 -7.83
CA GLU A 229 -2.75 -8.47 -8.33
C GLU A 229 -2.01 -7.32 -7.65
N ALA A 230 -2.69 -6.17 -7.47
CA ALA A 230 -2.14 -5.02 -6.75
C ALA A 230 -1.89 -5.34 -5.27
N ALA A 231 -2.84 -5.99 -4.60
CA ALA A 231 -2.75 -6.39 -3.20
C ALA A 231 -1.57 -7.35 -2.96
N GLU A 232 -1.45 -8.41 -3.76
CA GLU A 232 -0.32 -9.35 -3.69
C GLU A 232 1.02 -8.63 -3.92
N GLY A 233 1.08 -7.70 -4.87
CA GLY A 233 2.25 -6.86 -5.09
C GLY A 233 2.62 -6.02 -3.88
N LEU A 234 1.64 -5.40 -3.23
CA LEU A 234 1.83 -4.59 -2.01
C LEU A 234 2.32 -5.44 -0.84
N VAL A 235 1.77 -6.65 -0.63
CA VAL A 235 2.25 -7.58 0.41
C VAL A 235 3.71 -7.92 0.18
N ARG A 236 4.06 -8.44 -1.00
CA ARG A 236 5.43 -8.82 -1.33
C ARG A 236 6.42 -7.68 -1.15
N THR A 237 6.10 -6.51 -1.69
CA THR A 237 7.02 -5.36 -1.63
C THR A 237 7.01 -4.69 -0.27
N GLY A 238 5.88 -4.70 0.42
CA GLY A 238 5.72 -4.08 1.73
C GLY A 238 6.63 -4.72 2.79
N PHE A 239 6.75 -6.03 2.79
CA PHE A 239 7.58 -6.75 3.78
C PHE A 239 9.02 -6.97 3.33
N HIS A 240 9.34 -6.77 2.05
CA HIS A 240 10.69 -7.00 1.58
C HIS A 240 11.62 -5.81 1.88
N TYR A 241 12.73 -6.06 2.59
CA TYR A 241 13.65 -5.00 3.04
C TYR A 241 14.35 -4.25 1.89
N MET A 242 14.65 -4.92 0.77
CA MET A 242 15.32 -4.30 -0.38
C MET A 242 14.45 -3.25 -1.09
N THR A 243 13.19 -3.11 -0.72
CA THR A 243 12.29 -2.09 -1.27
C THR A 243 12.17 -0.84 -0.39
N ILE A 244 12.82 -0.83 0.79
CA ILE A 244 12.87 0.36 1.66
C ILE A 244 13.57 1.51 0.92
N GLY A 245 12.96 2.69 0.96
CA GLY A 245 13.43 3.89 0.26
C GLY A 245 13.22 3.87 -1.27
N ARG A 246 12.53 2.85 -1.82
CA ARG A 246 12.36 2.69 -3.26
C ARG A 246 10.96 3.04 -3.76
N VAL A 247 10.93 3.38 -5.05
CA VAL A 247 9.69 3.41 -5.84
C VAL A 247 9.62 2.13 -6.65
N VAL A 248 8.61 1.32 -6.40
CA VAL A 248 8.31 0.06 -7.08
C VAL A 248 7.27 0.31 -8.15
N LEU A 249 7.52 -0.13 -9.37
CA LEU A 249 6.68 0.14 -10.54
C LEU A 249 5.81 -1.09 -10.88
N GLY A 250 4.82 -0.90 -11.74
CA GLY A 250 3.84 -1.94 -12.08
C GLY A 250 4.44 -3.28 -12.53
N ASP A 251 5.55 -3.27 -13.27
CA ASP A 251 6.24 -4.50 -13.67
C ASP A 251 6.92 -5.21 -12.47
N GLU A 252 7.43 -4.46 -11.50
CA GLU A 252 8.01 -5.01 -10.28
C GLU A 252 6.93 -5.52 -9.32
N LEU A 253 5.80 -4.81 -9.22
CA LEU A 253 4.64 -5.26 -8.44
C LEU A 253 4.09 -6.62 -8.93
N ARG A 254 4.25 -6.95 -10.21
CA ARG A 254 3.81 -8.23 -10.79
C ARG A 254 4.78 -9.37 -10.61
N ARG A 255 6.05 -9.09 -10.40
CA ARG A 255 7.08 -10.15 -10.36
C ARG A 255 6.91 -11.01 -9.12
N ARG A 256 6.59 -12.28 -9.34
CA ARG A 256 6.74 -13.34 -8.35
C ARG A 256 8.20 -13.76 -8.30
N GLY A 257 8.76 -13.97 -7.14
CA GLY A 257 10.12 -14.53 -6.96
C GLY A 257 11.28 -13.52 -6.85
N VAL A 258 11.10 -12.24 -7.16
CA VAL A 258 12.17 -11.22 -6.94
C VAL A 258 12.27 -10.84 -5.47
N TYR A 259 11.19 -11.04 -4.73
CA TYR A 259 11.04 -10.69 -3.31
C TYR A 259 10.46 -11.88 -2.53
N GLU A 260 10.84 -13.10 -2.87
CA GLU A 260 10.56 -14.25 -2.01
C GLU A 260 11.34 -14.02 -0.72
N THR A 261 10.64 -14.01 0.39
CA THR A 261 11.23 -13.86 1.71
C THR A 261 12.23 -14.99 1.90
N GLU A 262 13.52 -14.67 1.96
CA GLU A 262 14.45 -15.53 2.68
C GLU A 262 13.96 -15.53 4.13
N THR A 263 13.12 -16.48 4.45
CA THR A 263 12.76 -16.78 5.83
C THR A 263 14.07 -17.12 6.53
N PRO A 264 14.52 -16.36 7.55
CA PRO A 264 15.68 -16.79 8.30
C PRO A 264 15.34 -18.18 8.85
N ALA A 265 16.17 -19.17 8.51
CA ALA A 265 16.02 -20.51 9.04
C ALA A 265 15.87 -20.42 10.56
N PRO A 266 14.92 -21.15 11.17
CA PRO A 266 14.74 -21.14 12.61
C PRO A 266 16.09 -21.46 13.24
N ALA A 267 16.55 -20.60 14.15
CA ALA A 267 17.81 -20.78 14.84
C ALA A 267 17.82 -22.21 15.40
N SER A 268 18.65 -23.07 14.82
CA SER A 268 18.85 -24.42 15.29
C SER A 268 19.21 -24.33 16.77
N ARG A 269 18.35 -24.82 17.65
CA ARG A 269 18.68 -25.05 19.05
C ARG A 269 19.95 -25.90 19.03
N ARG A 270 21.08 -25.29 19.35
CA ARG A 270 22.25 -26.05 19.70
C ARG A 270 21.91 -26.76 21.01
N GLU A 271 21.51 -28.01 20.86
CA GLU A 271 21.50 -28.92 22.02
C GLU A 271 22.91 -28.96 22.58
N GLY A 272 23.06 -28.43 23.79
CA GLY A 272 24.26 -28.51 24.56
C GLY A 272 24.52 -29.97 24.90
N GLY A 273 25.38 -30.62 24.14
CA GLY A 273 26.00 -31.87 24.54
C GLY A 273 26.89 -31.61 25.73
N ARG A 274 26.47 -32.07 26.91
CA ARG A 274 27.34 -32.31 28.05
C ARG A 274 28.13 -33.58 27.77
N HIS A 275 29.40 -33.51 27.81
CA HIS A 275 30.29 -34.53 28.31
C HIS A 275 31.40 -33.90 29.11
#